data_8b2bf2a30bff849427695d0eced76757
#
_entry.id   8b2bf2a30bff849427695d0eced76757
#
_cell.length_a   1.000
_cell.length_b   1.000
_cell.length_c   1.000
_cell.angle_alpha   90.00
_cell.angle_beta   90.00
_cell.angle_gamma   90.00
#
_symmetry.space_group_name_H-M   'P 1'
#
loop_
_entity.id
_entity.type
_entity.pdbx_description
1 polymer ?
#
loop_
_entity_poly.entity_id
_entity_poly.type
_entity_poly.pdbx_seq_one_letter_code
_entity_poly.pdbx_strand_id
1 'polypeptide(L)'
;SPAYVGSGGDVEANGPPPRAIVQSVFRDYLPKWQQQYPDLFVNLDGELQEEIEFRQATVRLMALAMMVIYALMAVAFRSYWQPLLILTAVPFGLMGAIFGHMIVGWQVSMFSIMGVTACAGVVVNDNLVLIDRINRLREEGTELVTALLQAGEDRFRPIILTSLTTF
;
A
#
# COMPACT_ATOMS: atom_id res chain seq x y z
N SER A 1 5.81 30.39 -36.25
CA SER A 1 6.55 29.96 -35.04
C SER A 1 5.54 29.64 -33.96
N PRO A 2 5.41 28.38 -33.54
CA PRO A 2 4.58 28.10 -32.39
C PRO A 2 5.25 28.66 -31.14
N ALA A 3 4.56 29.50 -30.40
CA ALA A 3 5.00 30.02 -29.13
C ALA A 3 5.19 28.85 -28.15
N TYR A 4 6.42 28.68 -27.70
CA TYR A 4 6.77 27.75 -26.64
C TYR A 4 6.18 28.33 -25.34
N VAL A 5 5.11 27.74 -24.84
CA VAL A 5 4.59 28.06 -23.51
C VAL A 5 5.51 27.40 -22.51
N GLY A 6 6.30 28.23 -21.81
CA GLY A 6 7.31 27.77 -20.85
C GLY A 6 6.70 26.93 -19.73
N SER A 7 7.40 25.88 -19.36
CA SER A 7 7.17 25.08 -18.17
C SER A 7 7.31 25.96 -16.93
N GLY A 8 6.25 26.28 -16.27
CA GLY A 8 6.27 27.06 -15.02
C GLY A 8 4.98 27.81 -14.76
N GLY A 9 3.86 27.31 -15.21
CA GLY A 9 2.54 27.80 -14.80
C GLY A 9 2.03 26.93 -13.67
N ASP A 10 1.75 27.58 -12.54
CA ASP A 10 1.01 26.99 -11.45
C ASP A 10 -0.22 26.29 -11.97
N VAL A 11 -0.20 24.97 -11.97
CA VAL A 11 -1.38 24.16 -12.25
C VAL A 11 -2.34 24.46 -11.12
N GLU A 12 -3.42 25.19 -11.42
CA GLU A 12 -4.45 25.50 -10.43
C GLU A 12 -4.76 24.24 -9.63
N ALA A 13 -4.69 24.34 -8.32
CA ALA A 13 -4.88 23.22 -7.37
C ALA A 13 -6.27 22.53 -7.47
N ASN A 14 -7.13 23.02 -8.37
CA ASN A 14 -8.50 22.55 -8.63
C ASN A 14 -8.72 21.96 -10.03
N GLY A 15 -7.68 21.77 -10.85
CA GLY A 15 -7.79 21.13 -12.15
C GLY A 15 -7.99 19.59 -12.01
N PRO A 16 -8.61 18.93 -13.01
CA PRO A 16 -8.70 17.49 -13.02
C PRO A 16 -7.28 16.88 -13.01
N PRO A 17 -7.05 15.76 -12.30
CA PRO A 17 -5.73 15.15 -12.21
C PRO A 17 -5.21 14.83 -13.63
N PRO A 18 -3.89 14.94 -13.90
CA PRO A 18 -3.31 14.73 -15.22
C PRO A 18 -3.77 13.42 -15.89
N ARG A 19 -4.00 12.38 -15.09
CA ARG A 19 -4.54 11.09 -15.56
C ARG A 19 -5.95 11.19 -16.15
N ALA A 20 -6.81 12.00 -15.54
CA ALA A 20 -8.17 12.18 -16.05
C ALA A 20 -8.17 12.91 -17.40
N ILE A 21 -7.26 13.87 -17.58
CA ILE A 21 -7.06 14.59 -18.84
C ILE A 21 -6.57 13.61 -19.91
N VAL A 22 -5.54 12.82 -19.61
CA VAL A 22 -4.99 11.84 -20.56
C VAL A 22 -6.04 10.80 -20.93
N GLN A 23 -6.78 10.25 -19.96
CA GLN A 23 -7.86 9.30 -20.24
C GLN A 23 -8.99 9.89 -21.07
N SER A 24 -9.36 11.15 -20.86
CA SER A 24 -10.38 11.82 -21.69
C SER A 24 -9.90 12.02 -23.12
N VAL A 25 -8.64 12.39 -23.30
CA VAL A 25 -8.02 12.54 -24.64
C VAL A 25 -8.01 11.19 -25.38
N PHE A 26 -7.59 10.12 -24.71
CA PHE A 26 -7.58 8.79 -25.32
C PHE A 26 -8.98 8.29 -25.68
N ARG A 27 -9.97 8.51 -24.80
CA ARG A 27 -11.34 8.05 -25.06
C ARG A 27 -12.08 8.86 -26.10
N ASP A 28 -11.93 10.19 -26.07
CA ASP A 28 -12.80 11.08 -26.84
C ASP A 28 -12.17 11.57 -28.16
N TYR A 29 -10.84 11.63 -28.22
CA TYR A 29 -10.12 12.17 -29.37
C TYR A 29 -9.36 11.11 -30.18
N LEU A 30 -8.80 10.08 -29.54
CA LEU A 30 -8.03 9.05 -30.23
C LEU A 30 -8.82 8.34 -31.34
N PRO A 31 -10.07 7.92 -31.13
CA PRO A 31 -10.86 7.28 -32.20
C PRO A 31 -11.07 8.17 -33.41
N LYS A 32 -11.24 9.49 -33.19
CA LYS A 32 -11.41 10.47 -34.25
C LYS A 32 -10.11 10.67 -35.06
N TRP A 33 -8.98 10.73 -34.38
CA TRP A 33 -7.68 10.88 -35.01
C TRP A 33 -7.27 9.62 -35.79
N GLN A 34 -7.55 8.43 -35.28
CA GLN A 34 -7.28 7.18 -35.98
C GLN A 34 -8.13 7.01 -37.26
N GLN A 35 -9.35 7.56 -37.28
CA GLN A 35 -10.15 7.60 -38.50
C GLN A 35 -9.58 8.55 -39.57
N GLN A 36 -8.96 9.65 -39.15
CA GLN A 36 -8.38 10.64 -40.05
C GLN A 36 -6.93 10.28 -40.45
N TYR A 37 -6.22 9.58 -39.59
CA TYR A 37 -4.82 9.16 -39.80
C TYR A 37 -4.67 7.68 -39.42
N PRO A 38 -4.89 6.72 -40.34
CA PRO A 38 -4.86 5.29 -40.07
C PRO A 38 -3.51 4.77 -39.54
N ASP A 39 -2.43 5.46 -39.86
CA ASP A 39 -1.06 5.11 -39.45
C ASP A 39 -0.63 5.79 -38.13
N LEU A 40 -1.56 6.46 -37.44
CA LEU A 40 -1.27 7.11 -36.17
C LEU A 40 -1.23 6.10 -35.03
N PHE A 41 -0.04 5.74 -34.57
CA PHE A 41 0.16 4.96 -33.36
C PHE A 41 0.41 5.94 -32.21
N VAL A 42 -0.55 6.06 -31.32
CA VAL A 42 -0.40 6.83 -30.06
C VAL A 42 -0.12 5.86 -28.94
N ASN A 43 1.07 5.92 -28.41
CA ASN A 43 1.50 5.13 -27.28
C ASN A 43 1.53 6.03 -26.02
N LEU A 44 1.10 5.50 -24.90
CA LEU A 44 1.29 6.12 -23.58
C LEU A 44 2.75 5.87 -23.16
N ASP A 45 3.70 6.51 -23.84
CA ASP A 45 5.10 6.44 -23.44
C ASP A 45 5.42 7.53 -22.44
N GLY A 46 6.16 7.18 -21.40
CA GLY A 46 6.66 8.10 -20.40
C GLY A 46 6.20 7.81 -18.97
N GLU A 47 6.31 8.80 -18.13
CA GLU A 47 6.11 8.72 -16.67
C GLU A 47 4.78 8.07 -16.24
N LEU A 48 3.69 8.29 -17.01
CA LEU A 48 2.38 7.69 -16.74
C LEU A 48 2.36 6.18 -16.95
N GLN A 49 3.03 5.67 -17.98
CA GLN A 49 3.11 4.24 -18.23
C GLN A 49 3.98 3.55 -17.18
N GLU A 50 5.12 4.14 -16.86
CA GLU A 50 6.00 3.65 -15.80
C GLU A 50 5.27 3.59 -14.46
N GLU A 51 4.45 4.61 -14.14
CA GLU A 51 3.66 4.61 -12.92
C GLU A 51 2.60 3.49 -12.89
N ILE A 52 1.91 3.25 -14.01
CA ILE A 52 0.90 2.19 -14.10
C ILE A 52 1.56 0.81 -13.97
N GLU A 53 2.67 0.58 -14.67
CA GLU A 53 3.42 -0.67 -14.62
C GLU A 53 4.00 -0.91 -13.24
N PHE A 54 4.59 0.11 -12.62
CA PHE A 54 5.10 0.06 -11.25
C PHE A 54 4.00 -0.33 -10.26
N ARG A 55 2.85 0.32 -10.36
CA ARG A 55 1.71 0.02 -9.47
C ARG A 55 1.20 -1.42 -9.64
N GLN A 56 1.08 -1.88 -10.89
CA GLN A 56 0.65 -3.26 -11.16
C GLN A 56 1.68 -4.28 -10.68
N ALA A 57 2.96 -4.02 -10.91
CA ALA A 57 4.04 -4.87 -10.42
C ALA A 57 4.05 -4.90 -8.89
N THR A 58 3.93 -3.75 -8.24
CA THR A 58 3.89 -3.65 -6.77
C THR A 58 2.73 -4.44 -6.18
N VAL A 59 1.51 -4.32 -6.73
CA VAL A 59 0.34 -5.08 -6.25
C VAL A 59 0.55 -6.59 -6.42
N ARG A 60 1.09 -7.03 -7.56
CA ARG A 60 1.37 -8.47 -7.80
C ARG A 60 2.43 -9.00 -6.84
N LEU A 61 3.53 -8.27 -6.67
CA LEU A 61 4.60 -8.65 -5.75
C LEU A 61 4.13 -8.63 -4.29
N MET A 62 3.30 -7.65 -3.91
CA MET A 62 2.71 -7.59 -2.58
C MET A 62 1.79 -8.78 -2.32
N ALA A 63 0.94 -9.16 -3.29
CA ALA A 63 0.08 -10.34 -3.17
C ALA A 63 0.90 -11.63 -3.05
N LEU A 64 1.97 -11.77 -3.84
CA LEU A 64 2.89 -12.91 -3.76
C LEU A 64 3.60 -12.95 -2.39
N ALA A 65 4.13 -11.82 -1.94
CA ALA A 65 4.78 -11.71 -0.63
C ALA A 65 3.82 -12.09 0.51
N MET A 66 2.58 -11.59 0.47
CA MET A 66 1.55 -11.94 1.46
C MET A 66 1.24 -13.44 1.46
N MET A 67 1.18 -14.07 0.29
CA MET A 67 0.97 -15.52 0.17
C MET A 67 2.14 -16.31 0.79
N VAL A 68 3.38 -15.90 0.50
CA VAL A 68 4.58 -16.54 1.07
C VAL A 68 4.63 -16.34 2.59
N ILE A 69 4.37 -15.12 3.07
CA ILE A 69 4.32 -14.82 4.51
C ILE A 69 3.24 -15.66 5.20
N TYR A 70 2.05 -15.75 4.61
CA TYR A 70 0.98 -16.60 5.12
C TYR A 70 1.40 -18.06 5.23
N ALA A 71 2.02 -18.62 4.18
CA ALA A 71 2.48 -20.00 4.17
C ALA A 71 3.55 -20.26 5.25
N LEU A 72 4.53 -19.37 5.37
CA LEU A 72 5.58 -19.47 6.39
C LEU A 72 4.99 -19.40 7.81
N MET A 73 4.06 -18.47 8.05
CA MET A 73 3.39 -18.36 9.35
C MET A 73 2.50 -19.57 9.65
N ALA A 74 1.80 -20.11 8.66
CA ALA A 74 0.97 -21.30 8.84
C ALA A 74 1.80 -22.51 9.29
N VAL A 75 3.01 -22.65 8.74
CA VAL A 75 3.97 -23.68 9.16
C VAL A 75 4.52 -23.39 10.57
N ALA A 76 4.91 -22.15 10.84
CA ALA A 76 5.50 -21.74 12.12
C ALA A 76 4.54 -21.92 13.29
N PHE A 77 3.29 -21.48 13.14
CA PHE A 77 2.26 -21.58 14.19
C PHE A 77 1.49 -22.90 14.17
N ARG A 78 1.74 -23.77 13.19
CA ARG A 78 0.98 -25.02 12.98
C ARG A 78 -0.54 -24.81 12.98
N SER A 79 -0.97 -23.67 12.45
CA SER A 79 -2.35 -23.21 12.43
C SER A 79 -2.63 -22.39 11.17
N TYR A 80 -3.77 -22.63 10.54
CA TYR A 80 -4.20 -21.84 9.37
C TYR A 80 -4.94 -20.54 9.78
N TRP A 81 -5.51 -20.51 10.98
CA TRP A 81 -6.31 -19.37 11.45
C TRP A 81 -5.47 -18.22 12.01
N GLN A 82 -4.38 -18.53 12.71
CA GLN A 82 -3.54 -17.50 13.34
C GLN A 82 -2.89 -16.55 12.31
N PRO A 83 -2.32 -17.04 11.19
CA PRO A 83 -1.81 -16.16 10.15
C PRO A 83 -2.90 -15.26 9.56
N LEU A 84 -4.10 -15.78 9.37
CA LEU A 84 -5.22 -15.00 8.85
C LEU A 84 -5.58 -13.83 9.79
N LEU A 85 -5.62 -14.09 11.10
CA LEU A 85 -5.84 -13.03 12.11
C LEU A 85 -4.74 -11.96 12.07
N ILE A 86 -3.47 -12.36 11.93
CA ILE A 86 -2.34 -11.42 11.83
C ILE A 86 -2.49 -10.54 10.58
N LEU A 87 -2.83 -11.14 9.45
CA LEU A 87 -3.01 -10.43 8.19
C LEU A 87 -4.21 -9.48 8.17
N THR A 88 -5.22 -9.68 9.02
CA THR A 88 -6.34 -8.72 9.14
C THR A 88 -5.91 -7.34 9.64
N ALA A 89 -4.73 -7.21 10.24
CA ALA A 89 -4.20 -5.92 10.65
C ALA A 89 -3.73 -5.05 9.46
N VAL A 90 -3.35 -5.66 8.33
CA VAL A 90 -2.89 -4.92 7.13
C VAL A 90 -3.96 -3.97 6.57
N PRO A 91 -5.22 -4.36 6.38
CA PRO A 91 -6.29 -3.44 5.99
C PRO A 91 -6.44 -2.22 6.89
N PHE A 92 -6.24 -2.37 8.21
CA PHE A 92 -6.30 -1.22 9.13
C PHE A 92 -5.13 -0.25 8.90
N GLY A 93 -3.92 -0.75 8.61
CA GLY A 93 -2.79 0.09 8.20
C GLY A 93 -3.06 0.85 6.90
N LEU A 94 -3.66 0.18 5.91
CA LEU A 94 -4.10 0.81 4.65
C LEU A 94 -5.14 1.91 4.89
N MET A 95 -6.12 1.66 5.74
CA MET A 95 -7.11 2.67 6.13
C MET A 95 -6.44 3.90 6.76
N GLY A 96 -5.49 3.69 7.67
CA GLY A 96 -4.71 4.77 8.28
C GLY A 96 -3.95 5.61 7.25
N ALA A 97 -3.33 4.97 6.25
CA ALA A 97 -2.65 5.67 5.17
C ALA A 97 -3.62 6.50 4.31
N ILE A 98 -4.78 5.96 3.96
CA ILE A 98 -5.82 6.67 3.19
C ILE A 98 -6.31 7.89 3.98
N PHE A 99 -6.65 7.73 5.25
CA PHE A 99 -7.07 8.85 6.11
C PHE A 99 -5.97 9.90 6.25
N GLY A 100 -4.71 9.49 6.40
CA GLY A 100 -3.57 10.41 6.43
C GLY A 100 -3.49 11.28 5.17
N HIS A 101 -3.59 10.69 3.97
CA HIS A 101 -3.61 11.42 2.71
C HIS A 101 -4.80 12.36 2.59
N MET A 102 -5.99 11.93 3.06
CA MET A 102 -7.19 12.78 3.05
C MET A 102 -7.04 14.00 3.97
N ILE A 103 -6.43 13.83 5.15
CA ILE A 103 -6.23 14.94 6.11
C ILE A 103 -5.22 15.96 5.58
N VAL A 104 -4.12 15.46 4.98
CA VAL A 104 -3.06 16.32 4.44
C VAL A 104 -3.43 16.90 3.07
N GLY A 105 -4.41 16.31 2.37
CA GLY A 105 -4.85 16.76 1.04
C GLY A 105 -3.88 16.37 -0.08
N TRP A 106 -2.99 15.43 0.16
CA TRP A 106 -2.04 14.98 -0.85
C TRP A 106 -2.58 13.81 -1.67
N GLN A 107 -2.22 13.79 -2.96
CA GLN A 107 -2.55 12.68 -3.84
C GLN A 107 -1.64 11.49 -3.58
N VAL A 108 -2.20 10.29 -3.75
CA VAL A 108 -1.42 9.05 -3.64
C VAL A 108 -0.41 8.97 -4.79
N SER A 109 0.86 9.00 -4.46
CA SER A 109 1.99 8.92 -5.39
C SER A 109 2.67 7.54 -5.34
N MET A 110 3.66 7.31 -6.21
CA MET A 110 4.54 6.14 -6.14
C MET A 110 5.21 6.01 -4.77
N PHE A 111 5.68 7.12 -4.19
CA PHE A 111 6.29 7.13 -2.85
C PHE A 111 5.29 6.73 -1.77
N SER A 112 4.02 7.16 -1.90
CA SER A 112 2.96 6.74 -0.98
C SER A 112 2.76 5.22 -1.01
N ILE A 113 2.77 4.61 -2.21
CA ILE A 113 2.62 3.15 -2.37
C ILE A 113 3.81 2.42 -1.73
N MET A 114 5.02 2.92 -1.91
CA MET A 114 6.22 2.36 -1.27
C MET A 114 6.13 2.46 0.26
N GLY A 115 5.73 3.61 0.79
CA GLY A 115 5.53 3.83 2.23
C GLY A 115 4.47 2.90 2.82
N VAL A 116 3.34 2.75 2.16
CA VAL A 116 2.26 1.83 2.57
C VAL A 116 2.74 0.37 2.56
N THR A 117 3.52 -0.04 1.56
CA THR A 117 4.07 -1.40 1.48
C THR A 117 5.04 -1.67 2.65
N ALA A 118 5.91 -0.71 2.96
CA ALA A 118 6.81 -0.80 4.11
C ALA A 118 6.04 -0.87 5.44
N CYS A 119 5.04 0.00 5.62
CA CYS A 119 4.17 0.01 6.79
C CYS A 119 3.45 -1.33 6.99
N ALA A 120 2.92 -1.94 5.92
CA ALA A 120 2.28 -3.25 6.00
C ALA A 120 3.22 -4.32 6.55
N GLY A 121 4.50 -4.32 6.15
CA GLY A 121 5.51 -5.24 6.67
C GLY A 121 5.77 -5.06 8.17
N VAL A 122 5.86 -3.81 8.65
CA VAL A 122 6.03 -3.51 10.09
C VAL A 122 4.82 -3.98 10.89
N VAL A 123 3.60 -3.67 10.43
CA VAL A 123 2.35 -4.07 11.09
C VAL A 123 2.24 -5.58 11.22
N VAL A 124 2.55 -6.33 10.15
CA VAL A 124 2.54 -7.81 10.18
C VAL A 124 3.57 -8.34 11.18
N ASN A 125 4.79 -7.79 11.17
CA ASN A 125 5.85 -8.20 12.09
C ASN A 125 5.46 -7.98 13.56
N ASP A 126 4.92 -6.81 13.91
CA ASP A 126 4.52 -6.49 15.28
C ASP A 126 3.40 -7.41 15.77
N ASN A 127 2.39 -7.68 14.93
CA ASN A 127 1.31 -8.61 15.26
C ASN A 127 1.79 -10.05 15.38
N LEU A 128 2.73 -10.50 14.54
CA LEU A 128 3.31 -11.83 14.61
C LEU A 128 3.96 -12.06 15.98
N VAL A 129 4.78 -11.12 16.43
CA VAL A 129 5.49 -11.22 17.73
C VAL A 129 4.52 -11.17 18.91
N LEU A 130 3.43 -10.38 18.79
CA LEU A 130 2.38 -10.33 19.81
C LEU A 130 1.65 -11.68 19.94
N ILE A 131 1.22 -12.26 18.83
CA ILE A 131 0.52 -13.56 18.81
C ILE A 131 1.43 -14.70 19.30
N ASP A 132 2.71 -14.69 18.89
CA ASP A 132 3.69 -15.67 19.41
C ASP A 132 3.80 -15.60 20.95
N ARG A 133 3.86 -14.38 21.51
CA ARG A 133 3.90 -14.20 22.98
C ARG A 133 2.65 -14.72 23.66
N ILE A 134 1.47 -14.44 23.10
CA ILE A 134 0.19 -14.96 23.64
C ILE A 134 0.18 -16.48 23.61
N ASN A 135 0.61 -17.10 22.51
CA ASN A 135 0.65 -18.55 22.41
C ASN A 135 1.56 -19.18 23.46
N ARG A 136 2.74 -18.63 23.70
CA ARG A 136 3.67 -19.11 24.74
C ARG A 136 3.05 -19.04 26.14
N LEU A 137 2.43 -17.90 26.48
CA LEU A 137 1.74 -17.75 27.77
C LEU A 137 0.61 -18.75 27.94
N ARG A 138 -0.09 -19.06 26.84
CA ARG A 138 -1.15 -20.07 26.81
C ARG A 138 -0.59 -21.49 27.01
N GLU A 139 0.54 -21.81 26.40
CA GLU A 139 1.23 -23.10 26.59
C GLU A 139 1.74 -23.27 28.04
N GLU A 140 2.11 -22.18 28.71
CA GLU A 140 2.49 -22.13 30.13
C GLU A 140 1.29 -22.27 31.07
N GLY A 141 0.04 -22.38 30.53
CA GLY A 141 -1.18 -22.58 31.31
C GLY A 141 -1.87 -21.30 31.75
N THR A 142 -1.44 -20.13 31.27
CA THR A 142 -2.06 -18.84 31.60
C THR A 142 -3.45 -18.74 30.93
N GLU A 143 -4.45 -18.21 31.66
CA GLU A 143 -5.78 -17.95 31.12
C GLU A 143 -5.71 -16.95 29.96
N LEU A 144 -6.58 -17.10 28.93
CA LEU A 144 -6.55 -16.30 27.70
C LEU A 144 -6.55 -14.79 27.95
N VAL A 145 -7.44 -14.30 28.83
CA VAL A 145 -7.55 -12.86 29.12
C VAL A 145 -6.29 -12.33 29.77
N THR A 146 -5.75 -13.07 30.72
CA THR A 146 -4.48 -12.73 31.40
C THR A 146 -3.32 -12.77 30.43
N ALA A 147 -3.25 -13.78 29.56
CA ALA A 147 -2.20 -13.88 28.53
C ALA A 147 -2.24 -12.71 27.53
N LEU A 148 -3.45 -12.25 27.13
CA LEU A 148 -3.62 -11.08 26.27
C LEU A 148 -3.13 -9.80 26.93
N LEU A 149 -3.49 -9.57 28.19
CA LEU A 149 -3.07 -8.38 28.93
C LEU A 149 -1.55 -8.37 29.15
N GLN A 150 -1.00 -9.48 29.60
CA GLN A 150 0.44 -9.61 29.85
C GLN A 150 1.26 -9.49 28.55
N ALA A 151 0.83 -10.12 27.45
CA ALA A 151 1.50 -9.99 26.17
C ALA A 151 1.45 -8.53 25.65
N GLY A 152 0.31 -7.84 25.87
CA GLY A 152 0.17 -6.41 25.53
C GLY A 152 1.14 -5.54 26.33
N GLU A 153 1.26 -5.74 27.65
CA GLU A 153 2.22 -5.02 28.50
C GLU A 153 3.66 -5.29 28.09
N ASP A 154 4.04 -6.56 27.86
CA ASP A 154 5.38 -6.97 27.47
C ASP A 154 5.80 -6.37 26.13
N ARG A 155 4.85 -6.16 25.21
CA ARG A 155 5.11 -5.69 23.83
C ARG A 155 4.81 -4.21 23.62
N PHE A 156 4.20 -3.52 24.56
CA PHE A 156 3.89 -2.10 24.43
C PHE A 156 5.10 -1.24 24.12
N ARG A 157 6.18 -1.38 24.90
CA ARG A 157 7.42 -0.61 24.69
C ARG A 157 8.11 -0.91 23.36
N PRO A 158 8.37 -2.19 22.97
CA PRO A 158 8.94 -2.51 21.68
C PRO A 158 8.13 -1.97 20.51
N ILE A 159 6.81 -2.11 20.51
CA ILE A 159 5.92 -1.64 19.42
C ILE A 159 5.96 -0.12 19.30
N ILE A 160 5.90 0.61 20.42
CA ILE A 160 6.02 2.07 20.40
C ILE A 160 7.39 2.51 19.87
N LEU A 161 8.47 1.85 20.31
CA LEU A 161 9.81 2.17 19.81
C LEU A 161 9.93 1.89 18.30
N THR A 162 9.43 0.74 17.82
CA THR A 162 9.44 0.41 16.38
C THR A 162 8.68 1.45 15.59
N SER A 163 7.49 1.84 16.04
CA SER A 163 6.68 2.86 15.39
C SER A 163 7.37 4.21 15.34
N LEU A 164 7.95 4.68 16.47
CA LEU A 164 8.64 5.96 16.54
C LEU A 164 9.96 6.00 15.74
N THR A 165 10.64 4.88 15.58
CA THR A 165 11.91 4.82 14.82
C THR A 165 11.69 4.61 13.33
N THR A 166 10.52 4.13 12.93
CA THR A 166 10.18 3.89 11.52
C THR A 166 9.59 5.14 10.87
N PHE A 167 8.95 6.01 11.64
CA PHE A 167 8.34 7.28 11.21
C PHE A 167 9.12 8.49 11.69
#